data_c759a99bd5535d9174a14c394278f652
#
_entry.id   c759a99bd5535d9174a14c394278f652
#
_cell.length_a   1.000
_cell.length_b   1.000
_cell.length_c   1.000
_cell.angle_alpha   90.00
_cell.angle_beta   90.00
_cell.angle_gamma   90.00
#
_symmetry.space_group_name_H-M   'P 1'
#
loop_
_entity.id
_entity.type
_entity.pdbx_description
1 polymer ?
#
loop_
_entity_poly.entity_id
_entity_poly.type
_entity_poly.pdbx_seq_one_letter_code
_entity_poly.pdbx_strand_id
1 'polypeptide(L)'
;MKTLITELFGIEHPIIQGGMHYVGFAELAAAVSNAGGLGIITGLTQGTPDKLDAEIKKCQELTDKPFGVNLTFLPSLTPPDYPGLIEVIINNGVKVVETAGRN
;
A
#
# COMPACT_ATOMS: atom_id res chain seq x y z
N MET A 1 13.12 -1.92 18.40
CA MET A 1 14.34 -2.26 17.63
C MET A 1 14.69 -1.09 16.72
N LYS A 2 15.94 -0.72 16.64
CA LYS A 2 16.35 0.40 15.81
C LYS A 2 17.22 -0.08 14.65
N THR A 3 16.68 -0.05 13.44
CA THR A 3 17.39 -0.44 12.22
C THR A 3 17.19 0.64 11.16
N LEU A 4 17.92 0.56 10.04
CA LEU A 4 17.72 1.48 8.93
C LEU A 4 16.28 1.41 8.41
N ILE A 5 15.70 0.21 8.36
CA ILE A 5 14.34 0.01 7.87
C ILE A 5 13.32 0.62 8.84
N THR A 6 13.47 0.40 10.15
CA THR A 6 12.53 0.97 11.12
C THR A 6 12.58 2.49 11.13
N GLU A 7 13.76 3.08 10.96
CA GLU A 7 13.89 4.53 10.89
C GLU A 7 13.37 5.09 9.58
N LEU A 8 13.65 4.41 8.45
CA LEU A 8 13.21 4.86 7.14
C LEU A 8 11.69 4.95 7.04
N PHE A 9 10.99 3.93 7.54
CA PHE A 9 9.53 3.85 7.42
C PHE A 9 8.78 4.32 8.67
N GLY A 10 9.48 4.60 9.77
CA GLY A 10 8.81 5.02 11.00
C GLY A 10 8.03 3.90 11.67
N ILE A 11 8.55 2.67 11.63
CA ILE A 11 7.91 1.47 12.17
C ILE A 11 8.74 0.89 13.32
N GLU A 12 8.11 0.06 14.17
CA GLU A 12 8.78 -0.52 15.33
C GLU A 12 9.63 -1.74 14.98
N HIS A 13 9.19 -2.55 14.03
CA HIS A 13 9.82 -3.81 13.66
C HIS A 13 10.19 -3.77 12.18
N PRO A 14 11.37 -4.31 11.80
CA PRO A 14 11.78 -4.28 10.38
C PRO A 14 11.07 -5.38 9.58
N ILE A 15 9.74 -5.32 9.56
CA ILE A 15 8.88 -6.31 8.90
C ILE A 15 7.93 -5.57 7.98
N ILE A 16 7.91 -5.99 6.72
CA ILE A 16 7.03 -5.44 5.69
C ILE A 16 6.14 -6.56 5.16
N GLN A 17 4.82 -6.36 5.21
CA GLN A 17 3.89 -7.25 4.55
C GLN A 17 3.70 -6.74 3.13
N GLY A 18 4.20 -7.49 2.15
CA GLY A 18 4.08 -7.11 0.75
C GLY A 18 2.65 -7.18 0.23
N GLY A 19 2.41 -6.54 -0.92
CA GLY A 19 1.12 -6.59 -1.57
C GLY A 19 0.75 -8.02 -1.97
N MET A 20 -0.51 -8.39 -1.74
CA MET A 20 -1.03 -9.72 -2.09
C MET A 20 -2.36 -9.57 -2.81
N HIS A 21 -2.42 -10.04 -4.06
CA HIS A 21 -3.60 -9.93 -4.92
C HIS A 21 -4.81 -10.58 -4.25
N TYR A 22 -5.92 -9.82 -4.15
CA TYR A 22 -7.17 -10.21 -3.49
C TYR A 22 -7.05 -10.57 -2.01
N VAL A 23 -5.91 -10.28 -1.36
CA VAL A 23 -5.70 -10.50 0.07
C VAL A 23 -5.29 -9.21 0.76
N GLY A 24 -4.42 -8.42 0.14
CA GLY A 24 -3.86 -7.20 0.72
C GLY A 24 -4.83 -6.02 0.69
N PHE A 25 -5.89 -6.09 1.49
CA PHE A 25 -6.84 -5.01 1.67
C PHE A 25 -6.49 -4.16 2.90
N ALA A 26 -7.27 -3.10 3.13
CA ALA A 26 -7.05 -2.17 4.23
C ALA A 26 -7.00 -2.86 5.60
N GLU A 27 -7.84 -3.86 5.82
CA GLU A 27 -7.90 -4.57 7.10
C GLU A 27 -6.57 -5.25 7.43
N LEU A 28 -5.99 -5.96 6.47
CA LEU A 28 -4.69 -6.62 6.69
C LEU A 28 -3.57 -5.59 6.84
N ALA A 29 -3.53 -4.60 5.96
CA ALA A 29 -2.49 -3.57 6.02
C ALA A 29 -2.53 -2.82 7.35
N ALA A 30 -3.72 -2.42 7.79
CA ALA A 30 -3.87 -1.73 9.06
C ALA A 30 -3.46 -2.61 10.25
N ALA A 31 -3.82 -3.91 10.22
CA ALA A 31 -3.46 -4.83 11.29
C ALA A 31 -1.95 -4.97 11.41
N VAL A 32 -1.25 -5.10 10.28
CA VAL A 32 0.22 -5.19 10.28
C VAL A 32 0.84 -3.89 10.78
N SER A 33 0.35 -2.74 10.29
CA SER A 33 0.87 -1.43 10.71
C SER A 33 0.62 -1.18 12.19
N ASN A 34 -0.55 -1.53 12.69
CA ASN A 34 -0.87 -1.39 14.13
C ASN A 34 0.00 -2.29 15.00
N ALA A 35 0.45 -3.42 14.47
CA ALA A 35 1.34 -4.33 15.18
C ALA A 35 2.81 -3.89 15.14
N GLY A 36 3.13 -2.80 14.44
CA GLY A 36 4.48 -2.24 14.41
C GLY A 36 5.28 -2.54 13.16
N GLY A 37 4.72 -3.26 12.18
CA GLY A 37 5.34 -3.45 10.87
C GLY A 37 4.86 -2.42 9.85
N LEU A 38 5.14 -2.65 8.58
CA LEU A 38 4.62 -1.84 7.48
C LEU A 38 3.62 -2.67 6.68
N GLY A 39 2.34 -2.34 6.79
CA GLY A 39 1.29 -2.96 5.99
C GLY A 39 1.22 -2.33 4.61
N ILE A 40 0.87 -3.11 3.60
CA ILE A 40 0.79 -2.63 2.22
C ILE A 40 -0.52 -3.07 1.59
N ILE A 41 -1.27 -2.08 1.07
CA ILE A 41 -2.49 -2.31 0.31
C ILE A 41 -2.11 -2.70 -1.12
N THR A 42 -2.74 -3.74 -1.66
CA THR A 42 -2.54 -4.13 -3.06
C THR A 42 -3.37 -3.23 -3.97
N GLY A 43 -2.72 -2.30 -4.67
CA GLY A 43 -3.41 -1.27 -5.43
C GLY A 43 -4.25 -1.81 -6.59
N LEU A 44 -3.71 -2.75 -7.38
CA LEU A 44 -4.40 -3.26 -8.56
C LEU A 44 -5.64 -4.07 -8.24
N THR A 45 -5.70 -4.70 -7.05
CA THR A 45 -6.89 -5.44 -6.62
C THR A 45 -8.12 -4.53 -6.56
N GLN A 46 -7.93 -3.25 -6.31
CA GLN A 46 -9.04 -2.30 -6.23
C GLN A 46 -9.68 -2.03 -7.59
N GLY A 47 -8.92 -2.15 -8.67
CA GLY A 47 -9.40 -2.03 -10.05
C GLY A 47 -9.41 -0.63 -10.60
N THR A 48 -9.90 0.36 -9.88
CA THR A 48 -9.99 1.75 -10.34
C THR A 48 -9.39 2.71 -9.33
N PRO A 49 -8.97 3.92 -9.77
CA PRO A 49 -8.49 4.94 -8.84
C PRO A 49 -9.49 5.28 -7.73
N ASP A 50 -10.78 5.37 -8.05
CA ASP A 50 -11.81 5.69 -7.05
C ASP A 50 -11.89 4.61 -5.97
N LYS A 51 -11.79 3.35 -6.35
CA LYS A 51 -11.83 2.24 -5.39
C LYS A 51 -10.57 2.20 -4.55
N LEU A 52 -9.42 2.50 -5.15
CA LEU A 52 -8.18 2.60 -4.38
C LEU A 52 -8.25 3.75 -3.38
N ASP A 53 -8.78 4.90 -3.79
CA ASP A 53 -8.97 6.04 -2.89
C ASP A 53 -9.81 5.66 -1.67
N ALA A 54 -10.91 4.95 -1.90
CA ALA A 54 -11.77 4.49 -0.82
C ALA A 54 -11.04 3.51 0.12
N GLU A 55 -10.24 2.62 -0.46
CA GLU A 55 -9.49 1.63 0.32
C GLU A 55 -8.40 2.28 1.17
N ILE A 56 -7.70 3.27 0.62
CA ILE A 56 -6.69 4.04 1.37
C ILE A 56 -7.35 4.78 2.54
N LYS A 57 -8.48 5.43 2.29
CA LYS A 57 -9.20 6.14 3.34
C LYS A 57 -9.69 5.21 4.43
N LYS A 58 -10.15 4.02 4.04
CA LYS A 58 -10.53 2.99 5.00
C LYS A 58 -9.35 2.58 5.88
N CYS A 59 -8.17 2.40 5.29
CA CYS A 59 -6.97 2.08 6.04
C CYS A 59 -6.60 3.21 7.01
N GLN A 60 -6.73 4.46 6.58
CA GLN A 60 -6.46 5.62 7.42
C GLN A 60 -7.41 5.71 8.61
N GLU A 61 -8.63 5.19 8.49
CA GLU A 61 -9.56 5.10 9.62
C GLU A 61 -9.19 3.99 10.59
N LEU A 62 -8.57 2.91 10.09
CA LEU A 62 -8.22 1.73 10.89
C LEU A 62 -6.87 1.84 11.58
N THR A 63 -6.00 2.74 11.13
CA THR A 63 -4.65 2.91 11.70
C THR A 63 -4.19 4.36 11.53
N ASP A 64 -3.45 4.86 12.51
CA ASP A 64 -2.70 6.11 12.40
C ASP A 64 -1.22 5.86 12.09
N LYS A 65 -0.84 4.61 11.89
CA LYS A 65 0.54 4.21 11.61
C LYS A 65 0.84 4.25 10.11
N PRO A 66 2.13 4.30 9.72
CA PRO A 66 2.49 4.27 8.31
C PRO A 66 2.05 2.99 7.62
N PHE A 67 1.63 3.10 6.38
CA PHE A 67 1.37 1.97 5.49
C PHE A 67 1.72 2.38 4.05
N GLY A 68 1.81 1.41 3.17
CA GLY A 68 2.13 1.65 1.77
C GLY A 68 1.09 1.09 0.81
N VAL A 69 1.31 1.32 -0.47
CA VAL A 69 0.47 0.79 -1.55
C VAL A 69 1.36 0.09 -2.56
N ASN A 70 0.95 -1.08 -3.00
CA ASN A 70 1.63 -1.86 -4.03
C ASN A 70 1.07 -1.53 -5.40
N LEU A 71 1.96 -1.37 -6.38
CA LEU A 71 1.60 -1.27 -7.80
C LEU A 71 2.42 -2.30 -8.56
N THR A 72 1.74 -3.27 -9.17
CA THR A 72 2.37 -4.32 -9.96
C THR A 72 2.21 -4.02 -11.45
N PHE A 73 3.33 -4.01 -12.17
CA PHE A 73 3.35 -3.71 -13.60
C PHE A 73 3.50 -5.00 -14.40
N LEU A 74 2.39 -5.49 -14.94
CA LEU A 74 2.36 -6.71 -15.75
C LEU A 74 1.69 -6.40 -17.10
N PRO A 75 2.07 -7.11 -18.17
CA PRO A 75 1.37 -7.00 -19.44
C PRO A 75 -0.10 -7.37 -19.26
N SER A 76 -1.00 -6.59 -19.87
CA SER A 76 -2.43 -6.82 -19.75
C SER A 76 -3.13 -6.35 -21.02
N LEU A 77 -4.22 -7.04 -21.40
CA LEU A 77 -5.09 -6.60 -22.49
C LEU A 77 -5.86 -5.35 -22.10
N THR A 78 -6.13 -5.18 -20.79
CA THR A 78 -6.80 -4.01 -20.25
C THR A 78 -5.92 -3.41 -19.15
N PRO A 79 -4.90 -2.60 -19.53
CA PRO A 79 -3.99 -2.05 -18.53
C PRO A 79 -4.71 -1.19 -17.50
N PRO A 80 -4.31 -1.27 -16.22
CA PRO A 80 -4.83 -0.36 -15.19
C PRO A 80 -4.49 1.10 -15.49
N ASP A 81 -5.26 2.01 -14.93
CA ASP A 81 -4.97 3.43 -14.98
C ASP A 81 -3.89 3.78 -13.96
N TYR A 82 -2.64 3.46 -14.28
CA TYR A 82 -1.51 3.73 -13.38
C TYR A 82 -1.38 5.21 -13.01
N PRO A 83 -1.47 6.16 -13.96
CA PRO A 83 -1.40 7.58 -13.57
C PRO A 83 -2.47 7.97 -12.57
N GLY A 84 -3.69 7.49 -12.74
CA GLY A 84 -4.79 7.77 -11.80
C GLY A 84 -4.56 7.14 -10.45
N LEU A 85 -4.04 5.90 -10.41
CA LEU A 85 -3.71 5.23 -9.15
C LEU A 85 -2.60 5.97 -8.41
N ILE A 86 -1.57 6.41 -9.11
CA ILE A 86 -0.47 7.18 -8.51
C ILE A 86 -0.97 8.51 -7.95
N GLU A 87 -1.83 9.19 -8.68
CA GLU A 87 -2.41 10.46 -8.23
C GLU A 87 -3.20 10.29 -6.93
N VAL A 88 -3.99 9.22 -6.83
CA VAL A 88 -4.74 8.89 -5.61
C VAL A 88 -3.80 8.66 -4.43
N ILE A 89 -2.70 7.93 -4.64
CA ILE A 89 -1.72 7.66 -3.59
C ILE A 89 -1.11 8.98 -3.09
N ILE A 90 -0.72 9.85 -4.01
CA ILE A 90 -0.14 11.15 -3.67
C ILE A 90 -1.15 12.02 -2.92
N ASN A 91 -2.38 12.09 -3.42
CA ASN A 91 -3.40 12.95 -2.84
C ASN A 91 -3.82 12.53 -1.43
N ASN A 92 -3.65 11.25 -1.09
CA ASN A 92 -3.93 10.76 0.25
C ASN A 92 -2.72 10.83 1.19
N GLY A 93 -1.59 11.33 0.72
CA GLY A 93 -0.40 11.48 1.55
C GLY A 93 0.33 10.18 1.88
N VAL A 94 0.06 9.10 1.15
CA VAL A 94 0.78 7.85 1.33
C VAL A 94 2.20 8.00 0.79
N LYS A 95 3.20 7.70 1.60
CA LYS A 95 4.61 8.00 1.27
C LYS A 95 5.40 6.79 0.81
N VAL A 96 4.83 5.60 0.89
CA VAL A 96 5.54 4.37 0.53
C VAL A 96 4.78 3.67 -0.58
N VAL A 97 5.49 3.40 -1.67
CA VAL A 97 4.97 2.62 -2.80
C VAL A 97 5.90 1.44 -3.03
N GLU A 98 5.31 0.25 -3.05
CA GLU A 98 6.03 -0.98 -3.42
C GLU A 98 5.71 -1.26 -4.88
N THR A 99 6.73 -1.44 -5.71
CA THR A 99 6.50 -1.83 -7.10
C THR A 99 6.97 -3.25 -7.33
N ALA A 100 6.30 -3.93 -8.24
CA ALA A 100 6.62 -5.30 -8.61
C ALA A 100 6.33 -5.50 -10.10
N GLY A 101 6.84 -6.60 -10.65
CA GLY A 101 6.67 -6.92 -12.06
C GLY A 101 7.66 -6.18 -12.95
N ARG A 102 7.20 -5.79 -14.15
CA ARG A 102 8.06 -5.13 -15.14
C ARG A 102 7.98 -3.62 -15.04
N ASN A 103 9.08 -3.01 -15.35
CA ASN A 103 9.14 -1.55 -15.49
C ASN A 103 8.63 -1.12 -16.88
#